data_5256189a41ebf2694973f45c609cd65f
#
_entry.id   5256189a41ebf2694973f45c609cd65f
#
_cell.length_a   1.000
_cell.length_b   1.000
_cell.length_c   1.000
_cell.angle_alpha   90.00
_cell.angle_beta   90.00
_cell.angle_gamma   90.00
#
_symmetry.space_group_name_H-M   'P 1'
#
loop_
_entity.id
_entity.type
_entity.pdbx_description
1 polymer ?
#
loop_
_entity_poly.entity_id
_entity_poly.type
_entity_poly.pdbx_seq_one_letter_code
_entity_poly.pdbx_strand_id
1 'polypeptide(L)'
;MPEVRVLKGGVSNRTVFVARPTGERWVLKQALRRLRVEVEWLSAPERIEREALGMRWLAELLPPGSVPALVFEDPGPHLLAMTAVPDPHRNWKAMLLAGELDVDHVRQFAGMLRAMHRGGVARREEAADVFGDTTFFETLRLEPYYEYTATRVPRAASFLRGVIEENRANRITIVHGDYSPKNVLVHDGRLVLLDHEVIHFGDPAFDIGF
;
A
#
# COMPACT_ATOMS: atom_id res chain seq x y z
N MET A 1 -9.51 -14.50 -27.41
CA MET A 1 -8.36 -13.63 -27.13
C MET A 1 -8.44 -13.18 -25.68
N PRO A 2 -7.33 -12.88 -24.98
CA PRO A 2 -7.41 -12.33 -23.65
C PRO A 2 -8.10 -10.96 -23.67
N GLU A 3 -8.91 -10.65 -22.65
CA GLU A 3 -9.39 -9.29 -22.41
C GLU A 3 -8.28 -8.51 -21.71
N VAL A 4 -7.96 -7.33 -22.23
CA VAL A 4 -6.94 -6.43 -21.64
C VAL A 4 -7.56 -5.05 -21.46
N ARG A 5 -7.52 -4.53 -20.23
CA ARG A 5 -8.10 -3.23 -19.89
C ARG A 5 -7.15 -2.44 -19.00
N VAL A 6 -6.80 -1.22 -19.41
CA VAL A 6 -6.04 -0.30 -18.55
C VAL A 6 -6.95 0.19 -17.44
N LEU A 7 -6.50 0.00 -16.19
CA LEU A 7 -7.20 0.50 -15.02
C LEU A 7 -6.82 1.96 -14.78
N LYS A 8 -7.82 2.79 -14.53
CA LYS A 8 -7.64 4.20 -14.18
C LYS A 8 -7.44 4.33 -12.68
N GLY A 9 -6.63 5.28 -12.27
CA GLY A 9 -6.31 5.56 -10.88
C GLY A 9 -4.86 5.23 -10.54
N GLY A 10 -4.39 5.81 -9.44
CA GLY A 10 -3.00 5.73 -9.03
C GLY A 10 -2.07 6.62 -9.87
N VAL A 11 -1.03 7.14 -9.24
CA VAL A 11 -0.07 8.05 -9.87
C VAL A 11 1.31 7.38 -10.05
N SER A 12 1.60 6.36 -9.26
CA SER A 12 2.89 5.70 -9.16
C SER A 12 3.10 4.56 -10.16
N ASN A 13 2.00 3.91 -10.61
CA ASN A 13 2.06 2.70 -11.43
C ASN A 13 1.19 2.78 -12.70
N ARG A 14 1.61 2.08 -13.76
CA ARG A 14 0.71 1.68 -14.83
C ARG A 14 0.04 0.38 -14.41
N THR A 15 -1.29 0.35 -14.38
CA THR A 15 -2.05 -0.81 -13.94
C THR A 15 -2.95 -1.33 -15.05
N VAL A 16 -2.91 -2.64 -15.31
CA VAL A 16 -3.63 -3.29 -16.40
C VAL A 16 -4.33 -4.54 -15.86
N PHE A 17 -5.63 -4.65 -16.11
CA PHE A 17 -6.38 -5.88 -15.89
C PHE A 17 -6.24 -6.79 -17.12
N VAL A 18 -6.04 -8.08 -16.88
CA VAL A 18 -5.96 -9.13 -17.91
C VAL A 18 -6.85 -10.31 -17.51
N ALA A 19 -7.82 -10.66 -18.33
CA ALA A 19 -8.57 -11.90 -18.22
C ALA A 19 -8.14 -12.86 -19.34
N ARG A 20 -7.68 -14.05 -18.95
CA ARG A 20 -7.24 -15.09 -19.90
C ARG A 20 -8.42 -15.96 -20.31
N PRO A 21 -8.40 -16.54 -21.53
CA PRO A 21 -9.44 -17.49 -21.97
C PRO A 21 -9.56 -18.71 -21.04
N THR A 22 -8.51 -19.04 -20.29
CA THR A 22 -8.45 -20.12 -19.29
C THR A 22 -9.22 -19.81 -18.01
N GLY A 23 -9.76 -18.56 -17.86
CA GLY A 23 -10.52 -18.10 -16.70
C GLY A 23 -9.71 -17.34 -15.64
N GLU A 24 -8.39 -17.34 -15.74
CA GLU A 24 -7.53 -16.59 -14.83
C GLU A 24 -7.68 -15.09 -15.05
N ARG A 25 -7.73 -14.34 -13.96
CA ARG A 25 -7.87 -12.88 -13.96
C ARG A 25 -6.74 -12.27 -13.14
N TRP A 26 -5.96 -11.41 -13.75
CA TRP A 26 -4.79 -10.78 -13.14
C TRP A 26 -4.86 -9.26 -13.22
N VAL A 27 -4.20 -8.62 -12.27
CA VAL A 27 -3.85 -7.20 -12.35
C VAL A 27 -2.32 -7.11 -12.44
N LEU A 28 -1.85 -6.49 -13.51
CA LEU A 28 -0.43 -6.20 -13.72
C LEU A 28 -0.17 -4.76 -13.29
N LYS A 29 0.86 -4.56 -12.47
CA LYS A 29 1.35 -3.23 -12.06
C LYS A 29 2.78 -3.06 -12.55
N GLN A 30 3.05 -1.96 -13.27
CA GLN A 30 4.38 -1.55 -13.68
C GLN A 30 4.72 -0.22 -13.01
N ALA A 31 5.78 -0.20 -12.23
CA ALA A 31 6.21 1.01 -11.54
C ALA A 31 6.77 2.04 -12.52
N LEU A 32 6.38 3.31 -12.33
CA LEU A 32 6.83 4.44 -13.13
C LEU A 32 7.88 5.22 -12.37
N ARG A 33 9.03 5.53 -13.00
CA ARG A 33 10.05 6.37 -12.40
C ARG A 33 9.55 7.79 -12.13
N ARG A 34 8.75 8.37 -13.03
CA ARG A 34 8.09 9.66 -12.86
C ARG A 34 6.62 9.44 -12.54
N LEU A 35 6.18 9.96 -11.40
CA LEU A 35 4.79 9.90 -10.99
C LEU A 35 3.91 10.81 -11.87
N ARG A 36 2.65 10.42 -12.06
CA ARG A 36 1.67 11.17 -12.87
C ARG A 36 0.98 12.25 -12.04
N VAL A 37 1.76 13.24 -11.62
CA VAL A 37 1.31 14.41 -10.85
C VAL A 37 1.84 15.69 -11.49
N GLU A 38 1.25 16.84 -11.16
CA GLU A 38 1.62 18.14 -11.77
C GLU A 38 3.04 18.57 -11.39
N VAL A 39 3.43 18.35 -10.13
CA VAL A 39 4.79 18.62 -9.65
C VAL A 39 5.70 17.48 -10.04
N GLU A 40 6.90 17.77 -10.53
CA GLU A 40 7.86 16.72 -10.84
C GLU A 40 8.20 15.92 -9.57
N TRP A 41 7.84 14.65 -9.60
CA TRP A 41 8.06 13.73 -8.51
C TRP A 41 8.60 12.41 -9.04
N LEU A 42 9.81 12.09 -8.62
CA LEU A 42 10.51 10.88 -9.03
C LEU A 42 10.52 9.89 -7.86
N SER A 43 10.34 8.63 -8.17
CA SER A 43 10.53 7.53 -7.23
C SER A 43 11.15 6.35 -7.95
N ALA A 44 12.07 5.66 -7.30
CA ALA A 44 12.75 4.51 -7.86
C ALA A 44 11.72 3.38 -8.16
N PRO A 45 11.71 2.82 -9.38
CA PRO A 45 10.70 1.83 -9.77
C PRO A 45 10.87 0.47 -9.07
N GLU A 46 12.01 0.23 -8.42
CA GLU A 46 12.30 -0.94 -7.58
C GLU A 46 11.30 -1.09 -6.41
N ARG A 47 10.50 -0.06 -6.10
CA ARG A 47 9.40 -0.15 -5.12
C ARG A 47 8.37 -1.23 -5.46
N ILE A 48 8.31 -1.69 -6.74
CA ILE A 48 7.46 -2.81 -7.14
C ILE A 48 7.89 -4.12 -6.47
N GLU A 49 9.18 -4.30 -6.24
CA GLU A 49 9.74 -5.44 -5.51
C GLU A 49 9.37 -5.36 -4.03
N ARG A 50 9.35 -4.14 -3.47
CA ARG A 50 8.83 -3.88 -2.11
C ARG A 50 7.36 -4.25 -2.00
N GLU A 51 6.53 -3.91 -2.99
CA GLU A 51 5.14 -4.29 -3.04
C GLU A 51 4.97 -5.83 -3.09
N ALA A 52 5.72 -6.52 -3.95
CA ALA A 52 5.69 -7.98 -4.04
C ALA A 52 6.10 -8.65 -2.71
N LEU A 53 7.12 -8.12 -2.04
CA LEU A 53 7.57 -8.58 -0.73
C LEU A 53 6.49 -8.35 0.34
N GLY A 54 5.86 -7.16 0.34
CA GLY A 54 4.74 -6.85 1.22
C GLY A 54 3.57 -7.80 1.03
N MET A 55 3.21 -8.12 -0.21
CA MET A 55 2.15 -9.08 -0.51
C MET A 55 2.44 -10.46 0.09
N ARG A 56 3.67 -10.97 -0.01
CA ARG A 56 4.06 -12.27 0.56
C ARG A 56 3.91 -12.26 2.08
N TRP A 57 4.44 -11.26 2.74
CA TRP A 57 4.38 -11.14 4.20
C TRP A 57 2.95 -10.96 4.71
N LEU A 58 2.17 -10.09 4.07
CA LEU A 58 0.80 -9.84 4.50
C LEU A 58 -0.12 -11.04 4.24
N ALA A 59 0.15 -11.86 3.23
CA ALA A 59 -0.57 -13.11 3.01
C ALA A 59 -0.39 -14.12 4.16
N GLU A 60 0.74 -14.07 4.88
CA GLU A 60 0.99 -14.90 6.07
C GLU A 60 0.38 -14.32 7.35
N LEU A 61 0.34 -12.99 7.46
CA LEU A 61 -0.08 -12.30 8.69
C LEU A 61 -1.58 -12.01 8.76
N LEU A 62 -2.22 -11.80 7.61
CA LEU A 62 -3.62 -11.40 7.52
C LEU A 62 -4.54 -12.61 7.27
N PRO A 63 -5.84 -12.48 7.55
CA PRO A 63 -6.80 -13.51 7.21
C PRO A 63 -6.73 -13.88 5.71
N PRO A 64 -6.92 -15.14 5.33
CA PRO A 64 -6.89 -15.57 3.94
C PRO A 64 -7.82 -14.74 3.05
N GLY A 65 -7.31 -14.28 1.91
CA GLY A 65 -8.05 -13.45 0.96
C GLY A 65 -8.07 -11.95 1.29
N SER A 66 -7.40 -11.51 2.35
CA SER A 66 -7.28 -10.08 2.70
C SER A 66 -6.30 -9.31 1.82
N VAL A 67 -5.47 -9.99 1.04
CA VAL A 67 -4.59 -9.42 0.02
C VAL A 67 -4.66 -10.27 -1.25
N PRO A 68 -4.48 -9.69 -2.45
CA PRO A 68 -4.36 -10.48 -3.66
C PRO A 68 -3.16 -11.42 -3.60
N ALA A 69 -3.24 -12.58 -4.24
CA ALA A 69 -2.09 -13.46 -4.34
C ALA A 69 -1.11 -12.93 -5.40
N LEU A 70 0.17 -12.90 -5.08
CA LEU A 70 1.23 -12.61 -6.05
C LEU A 70 1.30 -13.76 -7.05
N VAL A 71 1.23 -13.45 -8.35
CA VAL A 71 1.31 -14.44 -9.43
C VAL A 71 2.74 -14.56 -9.92
N PHE A 72 3.36 -13.44 -10.26
CA PHE A 72 4.79 -13.36 -10.59
C PHE A 72 5.30 -11.92 -10.40
N GLU A 73 6.60 -11.78 -10.38
CA GLU A 73 7.32 -10.51 -10.49
C GLU A 73 8.39 -10.60 -11.56
N ASP A 74 8.67 -9.49 -12.23
CA ASP A 74 9.74 -9.34 -13.21
C ASP A 74 10.49 -8.03 -12.91
N PRO A 75 11.67 -8.13 -12.27
CA PRO A 75 12.46 -6.94 -11.91
C PRO A 75 12.94 -6.13 -13.12
N GLY A 76 13.17 -6.78 -14.28
CA GLY A 76 13.69 -6.10 -15.47
C GLY A 76 12.82 -4.92 -15.93
N PRO A 77 11.54 -5.11 -16.22
CA PRO A 77 10.60 -4.04 -16.53
C PRO A 77 9.93 -3.41 -15.30
N HIS A 78 10.33 -3.75 -14.08
CA HIS A 78 9.69 -3.36 -12.81
C HIS A 78 8.19 -3.65 -12.80
N LEU A 79 7.85 -4.91 -13.05
CA LEU A 79 6.49 -5.41 -13.20
C LEU A 79 6.16 -6.46 -12.14
N LEU A 80 4.95 -6.40 -11.59
CA LEU A 80 4.36 -7.52 -10.86
C LEU A 80 2.98 -7.85 -11.43
N ALA A 81 2.57 -9.11 -11.26
CA ALA A 81 1.21 -9.57 -11.49
C ALA A 81 0.63 -10.17 -10.22
N MET A 82 -0.61 -9.81 -9.93
CA MET A 82 -1.39 -10.32 -8.81
C MET A 82 -2.74 -10.85 -9.29
N THR A 83 -3.39 -11.69 -8.52
CA THR A 83 -4.78 -12.09 -8.79
C THR A 83 -5.70 -10.87 -8.74
N ALA A 84 -6.61 -10.76 -9.69
CA ALA A 84 -7.62 -9.72 -9.63
C ALA A 84 -8.66 -10.06 -8.54
N VAL A 85 -9.09 -9.06 -7.79
CA VAL A 85 -10.25 -9.20 -6.91
C VAL A 85 -11.48 -9.50 -7.79
N PRO A 86 -12.27 -10.53 -7.50
CA PRO A 86 -13.41 -10.90 -8.33
C PRO A 86 -14.46 -9.79 -8.43
N ASP A 87 -15.17 -9.76 -9.55
CA ASP A 87 -16.36 -8.93 -9.71
C ASP A 87 -17.61 -9.65 -9.10
N PRO A 88 -18.58 -8.87 -8.56
CA PRO A 88 -18.53 -7.44 -8.35
C PRO A 88 -17.69 -7.07 -7.13
N HIS A 89 -16.88 -6.00 -7.25
CA HIS A 89 -16.19 -5.39 -6.12
C HIS A 89 -16.36 -3.86 -6.17
N ARG A 90 -16.20 -3.21 -5.01
CA ARG A 90 -16.33 -1.76 -4.90
C ARG A 90 -15.16 -1.18 -4.10
N ASN A 91 -14.71 0.00 -4.46
CA ASN A 91 -13.71 0.70 -3.66
C ASN A 91 -14.34 1.22 -2.37
N TRP A 92 -13.75 0.88 -1.21
CA TRP A 92 -14.32 1.21 0.10
C TRP A 92 -14.37 2.71 0.36
N LYS A 93 -13.39 3.49 -0.09
CA LYS A 93 -13.45 4.96 -0.02
C LYS A 93 -14.68 5.50 -0.76
N ALA A 94 -14.98 4.97 -1.95
CA ALA A 94 -16.15 5.41 -2.71
C ALA A 94 -17.46 5.09 -1.97
N MET A 95 -17.55 3.93 -1.31
CA MET A 95 -18.69 3.55 -0.47
C MET A 95 -18.85 4.52 0.71
N LEU A 96 -17.77 4.79 1.45
CA LEU A 96 -17.79 5.72 2.58
C LEU A 96 -18.21 7.14 2.17
N LEU A 97 -17.70 7.63 1.03
CA LEU A 97 -18.10 8.94 0.50
C LEU A 97 -19.55 8.98 0.04
N ALA A 98 -20.15 7.85 -0.32
CA ALA A 98 -21.57 7.71 -0.61
C ALA A 98 -22.44 7.55 0.65
N GLY A 99 -21.84 7.59 1.85
CA GLY A 99 -22.55 7.38 3.12
C GLY A 99 -22.84 5.91 3.45
N GLU A 100 -22.25 4.98 2.71
CA GLU A 100 -22.44 3.55 2.92
C GLU A 100 -21.42 3.05 3.95
N LEU A 101 -21.78 3.13 5.23
CA LEU A 101 -20.96 2.65 6.34
C LEU A 101 -21.46 1.28 6.80
N ASP A 102 -20.58 0.30 6.73
CA ASP A 102 -20.77 -1.02 7.34
C ASP A 102 -19.77 -1.20 8.50
N VAL A 103 -20.30 -1.45 9.69
CA VAL A 103 -19.50 -1.64 10.92
C VAL A 103 -18.60 -2.88 10.82
N ASP A 104 -19.01 -3.91 10.09
CA ASP A 104 -18.21 -5.11 9.91
C ASP A 104 -16.99 -4.83 9.00
N HIS A 105 -17.12 -3.95 8.01
CA HIS A 105 -15.96 -3.46 7.24
C HIS A 105 -14.96 -2.72 8.16
N VAL A 106 -15.44 -1.86 9.06
CA VAL A 106 -14.57 -1.16 10.02
C VAL A 106 -13.84 -2.15 10.94
N ARG A 107 -14.56 -3.19 11.43
CA ARG A 107 -13.94 -4.24 12.26
C ARG A 107 -12.89 -5.03 11.50
N GLN A 108 -13.16 -5.39 10.24
CA GLN A 108 -12.19 -6.08 9.39
C GLN A 108 -10.95 -5.22 9.15
N PHE A 109 -11.13 -3.93 8.83
CA PHE A 109 -10.03 -3.00 8.61
C PHE A 109 -9.15 -2.87 9.85
N ALA A 110 -9.74 -2.59 11.02
CA ALA A 110 -9.02 -2.55 12.29
C ALA A 110 -8.35 -3.90 12.64
N GLY A 111 -9.03 -5.02 12.33
CA GLY A 111 -8.51 -6.36 12.53
C GLY A 111 -7.27 -6.67 11.70
N MET A 112 -7.25 -6.27 10.42
CA MET A 112 -6.08 -6.41 9.53
C MET A 112 -4.89 -5.56 10.04
N LEU A 113 -5.13 -4.30 10.42
CA LEU A 113 -4.09 -3.43 10.98
C LEU A 113 -3.46 -4.04 12.22
N ARG A 114 -4.32 -4.49 13.16
CA ARG A 114 -3.87 -5.17 14.38
C ARG A 114 -3.06 -6.44 14.06
N ALA A 115 -3.50 -7.25 13.09
CA ALA A 115 -2.80 -8.48 12.73
C ALA A 115 -1.42 -8.20 12.13
N MET A 116 -1.32 -7.22 11.24
CA MET A 116 -0.07 -6.77 10.64
C MET A 116 0.91 -6.25 11.70
N HIS A 117 0.48 -5.30 12.54
CA HIS A 117 1.35 -4.72 13.56
C HIS A 117 1.79 -5.78 14.60
N ARG A 118 0.89 -6.65 15.08
CA ARG A 118 1.26 -7.71 16.01
C ARG A 118 2.18 -8.75 15.39
N GLY A 119 1.92 -9.12 14.13
CA GLY A 119 2.78 -10.04 13.38
C GLY A 119 4.20 -9.49 13.20
N GLY A 120 4.32 -8.20 12.86
CA GLY A 120 5.61 -7.52 12.76
C GLY A 120 6.36 -7.44 14.10
N VAL A 121 5.64 -7.21 15.22
CA VAL A 121 6.26 -7.27 16.56
C VAL A 121 6.71 -8.69 16.90
N ALA A 122 5.90 -9.70 16.60
CA ALA A 122 6.23 -11.11 16.90
C ALA A 122 7.43 -11.63 16.10
N ARG A 123 7.68 -11.07 14.92
CA ARG A 123 8.80 -11.39 14.02
C ARG A 123 9.75 -10.19 13.88
N ARG A 124 9.99 -9.45 14.96
CA ARG A 124 10.65 -8.13 14.95
C ARG A 124 12.00 -8.13 14.24
N GLU A 125 12.87 -9.06 14.56
CA GLU A 125 14.21 -9.12 13.98
C GLU A 125 14.16 -9.37 12.47
N GLU A 126 13.37 -10.35 12.06
CA GLU A 126 13.16 -10.68 10.66
C GLU A 126 12.48 -9.51 9.90
N ALA A 127 11.46 -8.90 10.50
CA ALA A 127 10.78 -7.74 9.93
C ALA A 127 11.71 -6.53 9.78
N ALA A 128 12.60 -6.31 10.74
CA ALA A 128 13.59 -5.23 10.69
C ALA A 128 14.66 -5.49 9.61
N ASP A 129 15.08 -6.74 9.43
CA ASP A 129 16.02 -7.12 8.36
C ASP A 129 15.41 -6.93 6.97
N VAL A 130 14.19 -7.43 6.78
CA VAL A 130 13.50 -7.45 5.49
C VAL A 130 12.98 -6.07 5.08
N PHE A 131 12.40 -5.30 6.02
CA PHE A 131 11.73 -4.02 5.78
C PHE A 131 12.48 -2.82 6.37
N GLY A 132 13.75 -3.00 6.74
CA GLY A 132 14.56 -1.98 7.38
C GLY A 132 14.90 -0.77 6.51
N ASP A 133 14.93 -0.93 5.19
CA ASP A 133 15.06 0.18 4.25
C ASP A 133 13.74 0.96 4.14
N THR A 134 13.78 2.25 4.46
CA THR A 134 12.64 3.17 4.45
C THR A 134 12.62 4.12 3.25
N THR A 135 13.50 3.94 2.28
CA THR A 135 13.68 4.86 1.13
C THR A 135 12.36 5.18 0.42
N PHE A 136 11.52 4.19 0.15
CA PHE A 136 10.24 4.42 -0.55
C PHE A 136 9.22 5.13 0.35
N PHE A 137 9.22 4.84 1.65
CA PHE A 137 8.39 5.55 2.60
C PHE A 137 8.82 7.02 2.74
N GLU A 138 10.11 7.28 2.86
CA GLU A 138 10.66 8.64 2.91
C GLU A 138 10.23 9.44 1.67
N THR A 139 10.57 8.94 0.48
CA THR A 139 10.35 9.67 -0.79
C THR A 139 8.89 9.78 -1.20
N LEU A 140 8.02 8.88 -0.76
CA LEU A 140 6.60 8.84 -1.15
C LEU A 140 5.65 9.33 -0.05
N ARG A 141 6.12 9.48 1.20
CA ARG A 141 5.28 9.91 2.32
C ARG A 141 5.89 11.07 3.12
N LEU A 142 7.07 10.91 3.71
CA LEU A 142 7.61 11.96 4.58
C LEU A 142 7.99 13.22 3.79
N GLU A 143 8.75 13.11 2.72
CA GLU A 143 9.15 14.25 1.89
C GLU A 143 7.94 15.02 1.33
N PRO A 144 7.00 14.39 0.60
CA PRO A 144 5.93 15.13 -0.08
C PRO A 144 4.82 15.62 0.85
N TYR A 145 4.56 14.94 1.96
CA TYR A 145 3.46 15.33 2.86
C TYR A 145 3.93 16.16 4.05
N TYR A 146 5.08 15.83 4.65
CA TYR A 146 5.54 16.50 5.87
C TYR A 146 6.63 17.54 5.58
N GLU A 147 7.72 17.17 4.90
CA GLU A 147 8.82 18.09 4.62
C GLU A 147 8.37 19.20 3.68
N TYR A 148 7.69 18.87 2.59
CA TYR A 148 7.15 19.87 1.67
C TYR A 148 6.16 20.81 2.38
N THR A 149 5.27 20.27 3.22
CA THR A 149 4.34 21.10 4.00
C THR A 149 5.07 22.02 4.97
N ALA A 150 6.15 21.55 5.60
CA ALA A 150 6.99 22.37 6.47
C ALA A 150 7.59 23.56 5.73
N THR A 151 7.92 23.42 4.45
CA THR A 151 8.41 24.55 3.62
C THR A 151 7.29 25.53 3.26
N ARG A 152 6.06 25.05 3.09
CA ARG A 152 4.91 25.89 2.67
C ARG A 152 4.19 26.54 3.84
N VAL A 153 4.29 25.98 5.05
CA VAL A 153 3.62 26.44 6.26
C VAL A 153 4.67 26.65 7.38
N PRO A 154 5.45 27.76 7.36
CA PRO A 154 6.57 27.96 8.28
C PRO A 154 6.19 27.86 9.77
N ARG A 155 4.97 28.26 10.14
CA ARG A 155 4.46 28.15 11.52
C ARG A 155 4.33 26.70 12.03
N ALA A 156 4.18 25.73 11.13
CA ALA A 156 4.08 24.31 11.45
C ALA A 156 5.44 23.58 11.30
N ALA A 157 6.47 24.23 10.78
CA ALA A 157 7.71 23.57 10.36
C ALA A 157 8.42 22.86 11.52
N SER A 158 8.49 23.48 12.71
CA SER A 158 9.14 22.87 13.89
C SER A 158 8.37 21.64 14.35
N PHE A 159 7.05 21.72 14.41
CA PHE A 159 6.19 20.60 14.79
C PHE A 159 6.33 19.43 13.81
N LEU A 160 6.26 19.70 12.48
CA LEU A 160 6.36 18.67 11.45
C LEU A 160 7.71 17.98 11.45
N ARG A 161 8.81 18.72 11.66
CA ARG A 161 10.15 18.12 11.81
C ARG A 161 10.23 17.22 13.04
N GLY A 162 9.67 17.64 14.18
CA GLY A 162 9.59 16.78 15.37
C GLY A 162 8.84 15.47 15.11
N VAL A 163 7.69 15.53 14.43
CA VAL A 163 6.93 14.32 14.02
C VAL A 163 7.74 13.41 13.10
N ILE A 164 8.49 13.97 12.14
CA ILE A 164 9.36 13.19 11.26
C ILE A 164 10.47 12.49 12.06
N GLU A 165 11.13 13.22 12.96
CA GLU A 165 12.21 12.68 13.80
C GLU A 165 11.70 11.56 14.72
N GLU A 166 10.54 11.75 15.36
CA GLU A 166 9.88 10.73 16.18
C GLU A 166 9.53 9.48 15.37
N ASN A 167 8.96 9.66 14.17
CA ASN A 167 8.62 8.54 13.30
C ASN A 167 9.86 7.75 12.88
N ARG A 168 10.96 8.42 12.55
CA ARG A 168 12.25 7.77 12.19
C ARG A 168 12.89 7.03 13.37
N ALA A 169 12.68 7.53 14.60
CA ALA A 169 13.25 6.95 15.82
C ALA A 169 12.45 5.73 16.32
N ASN A 170 11.14 5.74 16.18
CA ASN A 170 10.24 4.72 16.75
C ASN A 170 9.99 3.54 15.81
N ARG A 171 11.03 2.77 15.52
CA ARG A 171 10.92 1.60 14.64
C ARG A 171 10.52 0.36 15.44
N ILE A 172 9.25 -0.01 15.37
CA ILE A 172 8.64 -1.01 16.26
C ILE A 172 8.15 -2.24 15.52
N THR A 173 7.50 -2.04 14.36
CA THR A 173 6.80 -3.11 13.63
C THR A 173 6.73 -2.82 12.13
N ILE A 174 6.08 -3.73 11.39
CA ILE A 174 5.70 -3.50 9.98
C ILE A 174 4.61 -2.44 9.94
N VAL A 175 4.80 -1.44 9.10
CA VAL A 175 3.89 -0.32 8.81
C VAL A 175 3.55 -0.36 7.32
N HIS A 176 2.27 -0.29 6.99
CA HIS A 176 1.82 -0.26 5.58
C HIS A 176 2.25 1.03 4.88
N GLY A 177 2.17 2.16 5.59
CA GLY A 177 2.56 3.49 5.11
C GLY A 177 1.58 4.15 4.14
N ASP A 178 0.47 3.46 3.80
CA ASP A 178 -0.66 3.99 3.03
C ASP A 178 -1.97 3.27 3.40
N TYR A 179 -2.15 3.00 4.72
CA TYR A 179 -3.28 2.26 5.25
C TYR A 179 -4.56 3.08 5.24
N SER A 180 -5.25 3.11 4.13
CA SER A 180 -6.45 3.96 3.97
C SER A 180 -7.53 3.29 3.12
N PRO A 181 -8.80 3.71 3.25
CA PRO A 181 -9.93 3.17 2.49
C PRO A 181 -9.78 3.24 0.97
N LYS A 182 -8.93 4.14 0.44
CA LYS A 182 -8.67 4.23 -1.02
C LYS A 182 -8.00 2.97 -1.56
N ASN A 183 -7.20 2.30 -0.71
CA ASN A 183 -6.44 1.09 -1.03
C ASN A 183 -7.17 -0.20 -0.62
N VAL A 184 -8.49 -0.13 -0.44
CA VAL A 184 -9.31 -1.26 -0.06
C VAL A 184 -10.42 -1.48 -1.07
N LEU A 185 -10.56 -2.73 -1.54
CA LEU A 185 -11.73 -3.19 -2.28
C LEU A 185 -12.62 -4.03 -1.36
N VAL A 186 -13.92 -3.94 -1.58
CA VAL A 186 -14.94 -4.75 -0.92
C VAL A 186 -15.50 -5.73 -1.93
N HIS A 187 -15.40 -7.03 -1.65
CA HIS A 187 -15.97 -8.12 -2.43
C HIS A 187 -16.66 -9.11 -1.49
N ASP A 188 -17.93 -9.40 -1.73
CA ASP A 188 -18.75 -10.28 -0.90
C ASP A 188 -18.64 -10.01 0.61
N GLY A 189 -18.70 -8.71 0.99
CA GLY A 189 -18.60 -8.27 2.38
C GLY A 189 -17.19 -8.38 2.99
N ARG A 190 -16.18 -8.77 2.23
CA ARG A 190 -14.79 -8.88 2.67
C ARG A 190 -13.92 -7.76 2.15
N LEU A 191 -13.01 -7.30 2.98
CA LEU A 191 -12.01 -6.30 2.60
C LEU A 191 -10.78 -6.97 1.99
N VAL A 192 -10.30 -6.39 0.89
CA VAL A 192 -9.05 -6.77 0.24
C VAL A 192 -8.14 -5.53 0.19
N LEU A 193 -7.01 -5.60 0.90
CA LEU A 193 -6.02 -4.53 1.00
C LEU A 193 -5.07 -4.58 -0.19
N LEU A 194 -4.76 -3.41 -0.74
CA LEU A 194 -3.93 -3.20 -1.93
C LEU A 194 -2.81 -2.22 -1.63
N ASP A 195 -1.84 -2.14 -2.56
CA ASP A 195 -0.87 -1.05 -2.68
C ASP A 195 0.16 -1.01 -1.55
N HIS A 196 1.03 -2.01 -1.50
CA HIS A 196 2.04 -2.24 -0.46
C HIS A 196 3.43 -1.64 -0.79
N GLU A 197 3.53 -0.70 -1.75
CA GLU A 197 4.80 -0.21 -2.30
C GLU A 197 5.67 0.58 -1.30
N VAL A 198 5.08 1.04 -0.19
CA VAL A 198 5.79 1.79 0.87
C VAL A 198 5.83 1.06 2.22
N ILE A 199 5.51 -0.24 2.22
CA ILE A 199 5.60 -1.06 3.44
C ILE A 199 7.03 -1.06 3.98
N HIS A 200 7.18 -0.84 5.28
CA HIS A 200 8.48 -0.73 5.93
C HIS A 200 8.42 -1.13 7.40
N PHE A 201 9.59 -1.29 8.02
CA PHE A 201 9.70 -1.44 9.48
C PHE A 201 9.81 -0.06 10.12
N GLY A 202 8.77 0.36 10.85
CA GLY A 202 8.62 1.74 11.32
C GLY A 202 7.72 1.90 12.53
N ASP A 203 7.21 3.14 12.69
CA ASP A 203 6.29 3.54 13.76
C ASP A 203 4.84 3.22 13.37
N PRO A 204 4.15 2.32 14.11
CA PRO A 204 2.74 2.00 13.84
C PRO A 204 1.78 3.18 13.97
N ALA A 205 2.18 4.26 14.66
CA ALA A 205 1.37 5.47 14.78
C ALA A 205 1.09 6.09 13.41
N PHE A 206 1.98 5.89 12.42
CA PHE A 206 1.77 6.40 11.07
C PHE A 206 0.50 5.82 10.42
N ASP A 207 0.32 4.50 10.45
CA ASP A 207 -0.87 3.85 9.88
C ASP A 207 -2.17 4.24 10.60
N ILE A 208 -2.09 4.57 11.90
CA ILE A 208 -3.26 4.98 12.69
C ILE A 208 -3.67 6.41 12.37
N GLY A 209 -2.69 7.28 12.11
CA GLY A 209 -2.90 8.70 11.82
C GLY A 209 -3.19 9.02 10.36
N PHE A 210 -2.90 8.08 9.46
CA PHE A 210 -3.03 8.24 8.02
C PHE A 210 -4.47 7.95 7.55
#